data_ab5da516f48adf24f64a000895f86ea6
#
_entry.id   ab5da516f48adf24f64a000895f86ea6
#
_cell.length_a   1.000
_cell.length_b   1.000
_cell.length_c   1.000
_cell.angle_alpha   90.00
_cell.angle_beta   90.00
_cell.angle_gamma   90.00
#
_symmetry.space_group_name_H-M   'P 1'
#
loop_
_entity.id
_entity.type
_entity.pdbx_description
1 polymer ?
#
loop_
_entity_poly.entity_id
_entity_poly.type
_entity_poly.pdbx_seq_one_letter_code
_entity_poly.pdbx_strand_id
1 'polypeptide(L)'
;EAGLLFHTDGESGYEVIFRNGDIDGTRKSGSLASVRNLYRSLAKDGEWFDFEITVRGQNIIVCINGTEVVCYTEPGHPYRTEEHARQLLSQGSIALQGIHGEVSFRNLAIERLAKEARNEADTLAPVDERTDEIIRLQQHDFPVIDYHVHLKGGLTKEMAHAMSMNYGINYGVAPN
;
A
#
# COMPACT_ATOMS: atom_id res chain seq x y z
N GLU A 1 -8.57 8.88 17.22
CA GLU A 1 -8.08 7.86 16.30
C GLU A 1 -9.16 6.85 15.98
N ALA A 2 -9.31 6.51 14.72
CA ALA A 2 -10.25 5.52 14.24
C ALA A 2 -9.66 4.82 13.01
N GLY A 3 -10.32 3.77 12.56
CA GLY A 3 -9.97 3.05 11.36
C GLY A 3 -11.19 2.50 10.62
N LEU A 4 -11.02 2.25 9.34
CA LEU A 4 -11.92 1.43 8.56
C LEU A 4 -11.18 0.16 8.17
N LEU A 5 -11.66 -0.96 8.68
CA LEU A 5 -11.14 -2.29 8.35
C LEU A 5 -11.92 -2.88 7.18
N PHE A 6 -11.23 -3.58 6.30
CA PHE A 6 -11.83 -4.32 5.19
C PHE A 6 -11.06 -5.60 4.92
N HIS A 7 -11.72 -6.57 4.29
CA HIS A 7 -11.24 -7.95 4.21
C HIS A 7 -10.84 -8.50 5.58
N THR A 8 -11.61 -8.15 6.62
CA THR A 8 -11.31 -8.51 8.01
C THR A 8 -12.18 -9.68 8.48
N ASP A 9 -11.62 -10.50 9.33
CA ASP A 9 -12.31 -11.54 10.12
C ASP A 9 -12.73 -11.06 11.50
N GLY A 10 -12.52 -9.77 11.80
CA GLY A 10 -12.80 -9.13 13.08
C GLY A 10 -11.55 -8.97 13.96
N GLU A 11 -10.48 -9.69 13.70
CA GLU A 11 -9.20 -9.60 14.43
C GLU A 11 -8.08 -9.05 13.56
N SER A 12 -8.09 -9.36 12.27
CA SER A 12 -7.07 -8.97 11.32
C SER A 12 -7.69 -8.59 9.99
N GLY A 13 -6.99 -7.84 9.17
CA GLY A 13 -7.43 -7.36 7.86
C GLY A 13 -6.65 -6.12 7.45
N TYR A 14 -7.02 -5.54 6.33
CA TYR A 14 -6.52 -4.22 5.97
C TYR A 14 -7.25 -3.14 6.77
N GLU A 15 -6.51 -2.12 7.16
CA GLU A 15 -7.04 -0.98 7.88
C GLU A 15 -6.58 0.32 7.22
N VAL A 16 -7.51 1.24 6.98
CA VAL A 16 -7.17 2.63 6.70
C VAL A 16 -7.40 3.46 7.94
N ILE A 17 -6.37 4.21 8.31
CA ILE A 17 -6.29 4.95 9.57
C ILE A 17 -6.90 6.35 9.41
N PHE A 18 -7.62 6.81 10.43
CA PHE A 18 -8.10 8.18 10.61
C PHE A 18 -7.45 8.79 11.85
N ARG A 19 -6.32 9.46 11.64
CA ARG A 19 -5.53 10.10 12.69
C ARG A 19 -4.63 11.17 12.11
N ASN A 20 -4.63 12.37 12.69
CA ASN A 20 -3.70 13.44 12.32
C ASN A 20 -2.83 13.90 13.50
N GLY A 21 -3.14 13.47 14.71
CA GLY A 21 -2.35 13.77 15.91
C GLY A 21 -0.89 13.31 15.80
N ASP A 22 -0.03 13.91 16.58
CA ASP A 22 1.40 14.00 16.32
C ASP A 22 2.25 13.10 17.23
N ILE A 23 1.89 11.84 17.36
CA ILE A 23 2.69 10.97 18.24
C ILE A 23 4.02 10.58 17.59
N ASP A 24 4.10 10.42 16.27
CA ASP A 24 5.33 10.04 15.57
C ASP A 24 5.44 10.54 14.12
N GLY A 25 4.63 11.53 13.75
CA GLY A 25 4.68 12.16 12.42
C GLY A 25 4.33 11.25 11.24
N THR A 26 4.15 9.98 11.47
CA THR A 26 3.81 8.95 10.49
C THR A 26 2.37 8.46 10.66
N ARG A 27 1.84 7.76 9.69
CA ARG A 27 0.50 7.16 9.73
C ARG A 27 -0.63 8.17 9.89
N LYS A 28 -0.61 9.21 9.07
CA LYS A 28 -1.71 10.20 9.02
C LYS A 28 -2.96 9.60 8.37
N SER A 29 -4.09 10.29 8.51
CA SER A 29 -5.37 9.88 7.91
C SER A 29 -5.23 9.56 6.43
N GLY A 30 -5.73 8.40 6.03
CA GLY A 30 -5.57 7.81 4.71
C GLY A 30 -4.45 6.79 4.59
N SER A 31 -3.59 6.62 5.60
CA SER A 31 -2.58 5.57 5.62
C SER A 31 -3.21 4.19 5.58
N LEU A 32 -2.68 3.30 4.75
CA LEU A 32 -2.96 1.87 4.80
C LEU A 32 -2.02 1.23 5.82
N ALA A 33 -2.56 0.86 6.97
CA ALA A 33 -1.79 0.44 8.14
C ALA A 33 -0.79 -0.68 7.82
N SER A 34 0.45 -0.51 8.27
CA SER A 34 1.55 -1.46 8.07
C SER A 34 1.94 -1.75 6.62
N VAL A 35 1.38 -1.00 5.66
CA VAL A 35 1.64 -1.14 4.22
C VAL A 35 2.12 0.18 3.61
N ARG A 36 1.33 1.25 3.75
CA ARG A 36 1.62 2.58 3.19
C ARG A 36 1.36 3.66 4.21
N ASN A 37 2.40 4.26 4.71
CA ASN A 37 2.31 5.37 5.66
C ASN A 37 2.27 6.70 4.93
N LEU A 38 1.32 7.55 5.30
CA LEU A 38 1.27 8.94 4.89
C LEU A 38 1.86 9.82 5.99
N TYR A 39 2.78 10.68 5.62
CA TYR A 39 3.40 11.67 6.53
C TYR A 39 2.62 12.99 6.57
N ARG A 40 1.74 13.19 5.59
CA ARG A 40 0.81 14.32 5.49
C ARG A 40 -0.55 13.78 5.10
N SER A 41 -1.60 14.40 5.62
CA SER A 41 -2.97 14.08 5.24
C SER A 41 -3.63 15.27 4.54
N LEU A 42 -4.51 14.98 3.60
CA LEU A 42 -5.43 15.94 3.00
C LEU A 42 -6.68 16.16 3.88
N ALA A 43 -6.94 15.27 4.84
CA ALA A 43 -7.98 15.42 5.83
C ALA A 43 -7.49 16.34 6.96
N LYS A 44 -8.37 17.22 7.44
CA LYS A 44 -8.10 18.11 8.57
C LYS A 44 -8.97 17.73 9.76
N ASP A 45 -8.41 17.87 10.96
CA ASP A 45 -9.16 17.62 12.20
C ASP A 45 -10.29 18.64 12.35
N GLY A 46 -11.45 18.16 12.79
CA GLY A 46 -12.64 18.99 12.96
C GLY A 46 -13.38 19.36 11.67
N GLU A 47 -12.91 18.94 10.51
CA GLU A 47 -13.57 19.13 9.23
C GLU A 47 -14.07 17.80 8.65
N TRP A 48 -15.23 17.83 7.97
CA TRP A 48 -15.69 16.69 7.18
C TRP A 48 -14.85 16.57 5.92
N PHE A 49 -14.50 15.35 5.58
CA PHE A 49 -13.85 15.00 4.31
C PHE A 49 -14.49 13.77 3.69
N ASP A 50 -14.45 13.69 2.39
CA ASP A 50 -14.86 12.50 1.65
C ASP A 50 -13.71 11.50 1.65
N PHE A 51 -14.07 10.23 1.79
CA PHE A 51 -13.12 9.14 1.89
C PHE A 51 -13.64 7.96 1.06
N GLU A 52 -12.79 7.44 0.20
CA GLU A 52 -13.11 6.31 -0.66
C GLU A 52 -12.00 5.26 -0.60
N ILE A 53 -12.39 4.00 -0.50
CA ILE A 53 -11.51 2.85 -0.72
C ILE A 53 -12.05 2.07 -1.90
N THR A 54 -11.23 1.90 -2.93
CA THR A 54 -11.52 1.02 -4.05
C THR A 54 -10.63 -0.22 -3.96
N VAL A 55 -11.23 -1.40 -3.93
CA VAL A 55 -10.52 -2.67 -4.02
C VAL A 55 -10.92 -3.36 -5.31
N ARG A 56 -9.95 -3.59 -6.20
CA ARG A 56 -10.17 -4.25 -7.47
C ARG A 56 -9.06 -5.26 -7.76
N GLY A 57 -9.38 -6.54 -7.76
CA GLY A 57 -8.38 -7.60 -7.85
C GLY A 57 -7.40 -7.50 -6.69
N GLN A 58 -6.13 -7.25 -6.99
CA GLN A 58 -5.06 -7.06 -6.00
C GLN A 58 -4.79 -5.60 -5.67
N ASN A 59 -5.50 -4.65 -6.31
CA ASN A 59 -5.27 -3.22 -6.10
C ASN A 59 -6.15 -2.67 -5.00
N ILE A 60 -5.54 -1.86 -4.13
CA ILE A 60 -6.19 -1.04 -3.12
C ILE A 60 -5.86 0.42 -3.43
N ILE A 61 -6.88 1.22 -3.66
CA ILE A 61 -6.74 2.66 -3.87
C ILE A 61 -7.49 3.36 -2.75
N VAL A 62 -6.84 4.34 -2.12
CA VAL A 62 -7.44 5.19 -1.10
C VAL A 62 -7.46 6.61 -1.61
N CYS A 63 -8.63 7.25 -1.58
CA CYS A 63 -8.80 8.65 -1.93
C CYS A 63 -9.32 9.45 -0.74
N ILE A 64 -8.84 10.70 -0.62
CA ILE A 64 -9.37 11.72 0.30
C ILE A 64 -9.76 12.94 -0.54
N ASN A 65 -11.00 13.37 -0.42
CA ASN A 65 -11.55 14.49 -1.19
C ASN A 65 -11.32 14.34 -2.70
N GLY A 66 -11.50 13.11 -3.22
CA GLY A 66 -11.29 12.76 -4.62
C GLY A 66 -9.83 12.70 -5.08
N THR A 67 -8.87 12.91 -4.18
CA THR A 67 -7.44 12.80 -4.50
C THR A 67 -6.90 11.47 -4.02
N GLU A 68 -6.29 10.70 -4.91
CA GLU A 68 -5.60 9.46 -4.58
C GLU A 68 -4.42 9.75 -3.65
N VAL A 69 -4.40 9.08 -2.51
CA VAL A 69 -3.35 9.21 -1.49
C VAL A 69 -2.59 7.92 -1.26
N VAL A 70 -3.20 6.78 -1.56
CA VAL A 70 -2.56 5.46 -1.57
C VAL A 70 -2.99 4.71 -2.82
N CYS A 71 -2.02 4.14 -3.51
CA CYS A 71 -2.20 3.10 -4.51
C CYS A 71 -1.29 1.94 -4.12
N TYR A 72 -1.85 0.77 -3.90
CA TYR A 72 -1.12 -0.41 -3.47
C TYR A 72 -1.62 -1.65 -4.21
N THR A 73 -0.70 -2.40 -4.78
CA THR A 73 -0.98 -3.73 -5.35
C THR A 73 -0.46 -4.78 -4.39
N GLU A 74 -1.36 -5.64 -3.90
CA GLU A 74 -0.95 -6.76 -3.07
C GLU A 74 -0.17 -7.78 -3.93
N PRO A 75 1.10 -8.05 -3.62
CA PRO A 75 1.88 -9.06 -4.33
C PRO A 75 1.34 -10.47 -4.04
N GLY A 76 1.68 -11.44 -4.89
CA GLY A 76 1.23 -12.83 -4.72
C GLY A 76 1.65 -13.45 -3.38
N HIS A 77 2.81 -13.03 -2.86
CA HIS A 77 3.35 -13.46 -1.57
C HIS A 77 3.81 -12.25 -0.76
N PRO A 78 2.88 -11.46 -0.18
CA PRO A 78 3.25 -10.26 0.57
C PRO A 78 4.00 -10.64 1.84
N TYR A 79 5.12 -9.96 2.10
CA TYR A 79 5.76 -10.07 3.40
C TYR A 79 4.86 -9.46 4.47
N ARG A 80 4.60 -10.23 5.53
CA ARG A 80 3.85 -9.81 6.71
C ARG A 80 4.58 -10.26 7.97
N THR A 81 4.53 -9.43 9.01
CA THR A 81 4.94 -9.85 10.35
C THR A 81 3.94 -10.85 10.92
N GLU A 82 4.29 -11.57 11.99
CA GLU A 82 3.37 -12.50 12.64
C GLU A 82 2.05 -11.82 13.06
N GLU A 83 2.14 -10.59 13.57
CA GLU A 83 0.98 -9.77 13.96
C GLU A 83 0.04 -9.47 12.77
N HIS A 84 0.59 -9.32 11.58
CA HIS A 84 -0.14 -8.95 10.37
C HIS A 84 -0.28 -10.11 9.36
N ALA A 85 0.02 -11.34 9.77
CA ALA A 85 0.04 -12.51 8.87
C ALA A 85 -1.27 -12.73 8.08
N ARG A 86 -2.40 -12.30 8.64
CA ARG A 86 -3.72 -12.40 7.99
C ARG A 86 -4.17 -11.12 7.28
N GLN A 87 -3.32 -10.11 7.18
CA GLN A 87 -3.59 -8.87 6.42
C GLN A 87 -3.42 -9.13 4.92
N LEU A 88 -4.42 -9.76 4.33
CA LEU A 88 -4.46 -10.19 2.93
C LEU A 88 -5.79 -9.85 2.29
N LEU A 89 -5.78 -9.62 0.97
CA LEU A 89 -7.00 -9.48 0.17
C LEU A 89 -7.66 -10.86 0.03
N SER A 90 -8.63 -11.13 0.86
CA SER A 90 -9.37 -12.38 0.91
C SER A 90 -10.87 -12.10 1.09
N GLN A 91 -11.63 -13.11 1.48
CA GLN A 91 -13.01 -12.91 1.93
C GLN A 91 -13.00 -12.31 3.34
N GLY A 92 -13.93 -11.41 3.61
CA GLY A 92 -14.04 -10.79 4.93
C GLY A 92 -15.16 -9.75 5.00
N SER A 93 -15.21 -9.08 6.11
CA SER A 93 -16.17 -8.03 6.44
C SER A 93 -15.54 -6.65 6.30
N ILE A 94 -16.38 -5.62 6.41
CA ILE A 94 -15.99 -4.23 6.59
C ILE A 94 -16.40 -3.82 8.00
N ALA A 95 -15.53 -3.14 8.73
CA ALA A 95 -15.80 -2.65 10.06
C ALA A 95 -15.28 -1.23 10.26
N LEU A 96 -16.02 -0.44 11.03
CA LEU A 96 -15.56 0.85 11.53
C LEU A 96 -15.08 0.67 12.96
N GLN A 97 -13.88 1.15 13.25
CA GLN A 97 -13.25 1.05 14.56
C GLN A 97 -12.98 2.43 15.12
N GLY A 98 -13.48 2.68 16.33
CA GLY A 98 -13.07 3.82 17.15
C GLY A 98 -12.01 3.35 18.16
N ILE A 99 -10.85 3.98 18.19
CA ILE A 99 -9.75 3.61 19.09
C ILE A 99 -9.60 4.63 20.19
N HIS A 100 -9.58 5.92 19.83
CA HIS A 100 -9.39 7.01 20.79
C HIS A 100 -10.01 8.32 20.28
N GLY A 101 -10.66 9.07 21.17
CA GLY A 101 -11.30 10.35 20.84
C GLY A 101 -12.67 10.19 20.18
N GLU A 102 -13.20 11.29 19.67
CA GLU A 102 -14.50 11.34 19.01
C GLU A 102 -14.30 11.33 17.48
N VAL A 103 -14.97 10.40 16.81
CA VAL A 103 -14.99 10.29 15.35
C VAL A 103 -16.42 10.08 14.90
N SER A 104 -16.84 10.77 13.86
CA SER A 104 -18.19 10.65 13.28
C SER A 104 -18.11 10.23 11.82
N PHE A 105 -18.98 9.34 11.43
CA PHE A 105 -19.11 8.88 10.03
C PHE A 105 -20.51 9.22 9.52
N ARG A 106 -20.61 9.57 8.23
CA ARG A 106 -21.88 9.82 7.56
C ARG A 106 -21.84 9.37 6.11
N ASN A 107 -23.02 9.21 5.49
CA ASN A 107 -23.17 8.88 4.07
C ASN A 107 -22.40 7.62 3.66
N LEU A 108 -22.43 6.60 4.51
CA LEU A 108 -21.76 5.32 4.22
C LEU A 108 -22.44 4.63 3.04
N ALA A 109 -21.65 4.27 2.03
CA ALA A 109 -22.12 3.53 0.87
C ALA A 109 -21.11 2.43 0.52
N ILE A 110 -21.60 1.32 0.01
CA ILE A 110 -20.80 0.22 -0.52
C ILE A 110 -21.29 -0.06 -1.93
N GLU A 111 -20.39 0.01 -2.90
CA GLU A 111 -20.66 -0.34 -4.28
C GLU A 111 -19.90 -1.63 -4.65
N ARG A 112 -20.61 -2.55 -5.29
CA ARG A 112 -19.98 -3.75 -5.84
C ARG A 112 -19.48 -3.46 -7.24
N LEU A 113 -18.17 -3.43 -7.39
CA LEU A 113 -17.54 -3.23 -8.68
C LEU A 113 -17.71 -4.45 -9.59
N ALA A 114 -17.82 -4.19 -10.90
CA ALA A 114 -17.82 -5.25 -11.89
C ALA A 114 -16.46 -5.99 -11.84
N LYS A 115 -16.53 -7.31 -11.97
CA LYS A 115 -15.31 -8.14 -12.06
C LYS A 115 -14.58 -7.79 -13.35
N GLU A 116 -13.34 -7.36 -13.26
CA GLU A 116 -12.51 -7.18 -14.45
C GLU A 116 -12.31 -8.51 -15.17
N ALA A 117 -12.41 -8.49 -16.50
CA ALA A 117 -11.97 -9.61 -17.30
C ALA A 117 -10.46 -9.77 -17.06
N ARG A 118 -10.03 -10.94 -16.61
CA ARG A 118 -8.60 -11.29 -16.54
C ARG A 118 -8.04 -11.19 -17.95
N ASN A 119 -7.10 -10.28 -18.17
CA ASN A 119 -6.35 -10.29 -19.41
C ASN A 119 -5.45 -11.55 -19.42
N GLU A 120 -5.52 -12.34 -20.48
CA GLU A 120 -4.65 -13.50 -20.65
C GLU A 120 -3.15 -13.16 -20.62
N ALA A 121 -2.80 -11.88 -20.85
CA ALA A 121 -1.44 -11.37 -20.70
C ALA A 121 -0.89 -11.44 -19.26
N ASP A 122 -1.76 -11.50 -18.25
CA ASP A 122 -1.36 -11.67 -16.84
C ASP A 122 -0.94 -13.11 -16.50
N THR A 123 -1.00 -14.02 -17.48
CA THR A 123 -0.65 -15.45 -17.32
C THR A 123 0.71 -15.84 -17.89
N LEU A 124 1.55 -14.87 -18.26
CA LEU A 124 2.93 -15.16 -18.62
C LEU A 124 3.63 -15.73 -17.38
N ALA A 125 4.12 -16.97 -17.51
CA ALA A 125 4.85 -17.62 -16.43
C ALA A 125 6.01 -16.73 -15.99
N PRO A 126 6.10 -16.36 -14.70
CA PRO A 126 7.15 -15.49 -14.21
C PRO A 126 8.50 -16.16 -14.40
N VAL A 127 9.48 -15.38 -14.85
CA VAL A 127 10.88 -15.86 -14.96
C VAL A 127 11.44 -16.15 -13.57
N ASP A 128 10.97 -15.40 -12.58
CA ASP A 128 11.29 -15.50 -11.16
C ASP A 128 10.19 -14.70 -10.42
N GLU A 129 9.44 -15.36 -9.53
CA GLU A 129 8.33 -14.76 -8.78
C GLU A 129 8.72 -13.44 -8.11
N ARG A 130 9.92 -13.40 -7.52
CA ARG A 130 10.42 -12.21 -6.82
C ARG A 130 10.67 -11.05 -7.79
N THR A 131 11.25 -11.33 -8.93
CA THR A 131 11.51 -10.31 -9.97
C THR A 131 10.20 -9.83 -10.58
N ASP A 132 9.26 -10.72 -10.81
CA ASP A 132 7.93 -10.39 -11.33
C ASP A 132 7.16 -9.47 -10.36
N GLU A 133 7.19 -9.75 -9.07
CA GLU A 133 6.61 -8.87 -8.04
C GLU A 133 7.23 -7.48 -8.01
N ILE A 134 8.55 -7.38 -8.10
CA ILE A 134 9.26 -6.11 -8.13
C ILE A 134 8.84 -5.30 -9.36
N ILE A 135 8.78 -5.94 -10.54
CA ILE A 135 8.36 -5.31 -11.78
C ILE A 135 6.90 -4.83 -11.68
N ARG A 136 6.00 -5.63 -11.14
CA ARG A 136 4.60 -5.26 -10.93
C ARG A 136 4.46 -4.08 -9.97
N LEU A 137 5.15 -4.09 -8.84
CA LEU A 137 5.18 -2.97 -7.91
C LEU A 137 5.67 -1.69 -8.59
N GLN A 138 6.73 -1.79 -9.37
CA GLN A 138 7.30 -0.65 -10.08
C GLN A 138 6.36 -0.07 -11.14
N GLN A 139 5.56 -0.91 -11.81
CA GLN A 139 4.62 -0.47 -12.84
C GLN A 139 3.34 0.16 -12.29
N HIS A 140 2.87 -0.27 -11.14
CA HIS A 140 1.54 0.08 -10.64
C HIS A 140 1.55 1.00 -9.42
N ASP A 141 2.49 0.85 -8.51
CA ASP A 141 2.46 1.57 -7.24
C ASP A 141 3.52 2.65 -7.11
N PHE A 142 4.77 2.27 -7.20
CA PHE A 142 5.92 3.17 -7.02
C PHE A 142 7.20 2.48 -7.43
N PRO A 143 8.23 3.21 -7.79
CA PRO A 143 9.53 2.61 -8.07
C PRO A 143 10.09 1.96 -6.80
N VAL A 144 10.56 0.71 -6.91
CA VAL A 144 11.32 0.06 -5.86
C VAL A 144 12.70 0.70 -5.82
N ILE A 145 13.09 1.25 -4.69
CA ILE A 145 14.34 1.99 -4.54
C ILE A 145 15.14 1.45 -3.36
N ASP A 146 16.39 1.10 -3.60
CA ASP A 146 17.37 0.90 -2.54
C ASP A 146 18.18 2.19 -2.36
N TYR A 147 17.94 2.90 -1.28
CA TYR A 147 18.50 4.22 -1.03
C TYR A 147 19.94 4.23 -0.56
N HIS A 148 20.53 3.07 -0.28
CA HIS A 148 21.85 3.02 0.35
C HIS A 148 22.75 1.93 -0.21
N VAL A 149 23.18 2.10 -1.45
CA VAL A 149 24.12 1.19 -2.10
C VAL A 149 25.52 1.80 -2.16
N HIS A 150 26.49 1.13 -1.59
CA HIS A 150 27.90 1.48 -1.74
C HIS A 150 28.54 0.67 -2.86
N LEU A 151 29.21 1.36 -3.78
CA LEU A 151 30.00 0.72 -4.82
C LEU A 151 31.34 0.30 -4.23
N LYS A 152 31.42 -0.94 -3.72
CA LYS A 152 32.63 -1.50 -3.11
C LYS A 152 33.05 -2.79 -3.80
N GLY A 153 34.37 -3.09 -3.71
CA GLY A 153 34.90 -4.30 -4.31
C GLY A 153 34.80 -4.29 -5.83
N GLY A 154 34.17 -5.30 -6.38
CA GLY A 154 33.95 -5.43 -7.84
C GLY A 154 32.68 -4.77 -8.35
N LEU A 155 31.85 -4.15 -7.50
CA LEU A 155 30.61 -3.53 -7.94
C LEU A 155 30.87 -2.16 -8.58
N THR A 156 30.77 -2.07 -9.90
CA THR A 156 30.91 -0.83 -10.66
C THR A 156 29.55 -0.15 -10.87
N LYS A 157 29.55 1.10 -11.34
CA LYS A 157 28.33 1.83 -11.71
C LYS A 157 27.57 1.12 -12.83
N GLU A 158 28.32 0.60 -13.81
CA GLU A 158 27.75 -0.12 -14.95
C GLU A 158 27.08 -1.43 -14.50
N MET A 159 27.71 -2.15 -13.56
CA MET A 159 27.12 -3.35 -12.97
C MET A 159 25.86 -3.02 -12.16
N ALA A 160 25.90 -1.98 -11.32
CA ALA A 160 24.72 -1.54 -10.56
C ALA A 160 23.59 -1.12 -11.48
N HIS A 161 23.89 -0.42 -12.59
CA HIS A 161 22.89 -0.06 -13.60
C HIS A 161 22.30 -1.30 -14.28
N ALA A 162 23.13 -2.26 -14.70
CA ALA A 162 22.65 -3.51 -15.30
C ALA A 162 21.76 -4.30 -14.32
N MET A 163 22.15 -4.36 -13.04
CA MET A 163 21.32 -4.98 -11.98
C MET A 163 20.00 -4.23 -11.80
N SER A 164 20.02 -2.89 -11.80
CA SER A 164 18.83 -2.07 -11.74
C SER A 164 17.86 -2.41 -12.87
N MET A 165 18.34 -2.48 -14.09
CA MET A 165 17.53 -2.83 -15.25
C MET A 165 16.98 -4.27 -15.20
N ASN A 166 17.78 -5.23 -14.70
CA ASN A 166 17.39 -6.63 -14.63
C ASN A 166 16.37 -6.92 -13.53
N TYR A 167 16.51 -6.25 -12.39
CA TYR A 167 15.69 -6.53 -11.22
C TYR A 167 14.59 -5.48 -10.97
N GLY A 168 14.53 -4.42 -11.76
CA GLY A 168 13.56 -3.35 -11.60
C GLY A 168 13.74 -2.53 -10.30
N ILE A 169 14.95 -2.52 -9.72
CA ILE A 169 15.28 -1.79 -8.50
C ILE A 169 16.14 -0.57 -8.84
N ASN A 170 15.71 0.62 -8.46
CA ASN A 170 16.53 1.82 -8.58
C ASN A 170 17.51 1.90 -7.40
N TYR A 171 18.80 2.02 -7.68
CA TYR A 171 19.82 2.09 -6.64
C TYR A 171 20.23 3.56 -6.39
N GLY A 172 20.05 4.00 -5.15
CA GLY A 172 20.61 5.24 -4.63
C GLY A 172 22.07 5.02 -4.20
N VAL A 173 23.02 5.41 -5.06
CA VAL A 173 24.44 5.23 -4.76
C VAL A 173 24.89 6.28 -3.77
N ALA A 174 25.31 5.83 -2.58
CA ALA A 174 25.92 6.68 -1.58
C ALA A 174 27.41 6.91 -1.90
N PRO A 175 27.94 8.15 -1.75
CA PRO A 175 29.37 8.39 -1.86
C PRO A 175 30.12 7.63 -0.75
N ASN A 176 31.33 7.16 -1.06
CA ASN A 176 32.23 6.52 -0.09
C ASN A 176 32.91 7.56 0.78
#